data_1425cc851d24fa9bb38491feee0df0a5
#
_entry.id   1425cc851d24fa9bb38491feee0df0a5
#
_cell.length_a   1.000
_cell.length_b   1.000
_cell.length_c   1.000
_cell.angle_alpha   90.00
_cell.angle_beta   90.00
_cell.angle_gamma   90.00
#
_symmetry.space_group_name_H-M   'P 1'
#
loop_
_entity.id
_entity.type
_entity.pdbx_description
1 polymer ?
#
loop_
_entity_poly.entity_id
_entity_poly.type
_entity_poly.pdbx_seq_one_letter_code
_entity_poly.pdbx_strand_id
1 'polypeptide(L)'
;EGAYPPWNNLNSAGELEGAEIDFGNEACKRMGVTCEWVTQDWDGIIPALLQGKYDIIIAGMSITEERKEKVNFTTGYMTDGARFAVLKNSGLANLNIAGMAKVNLNNAGGKEQAAIGQLIAAMDGKTVCVQSSTIHQNFLEKHMSGAVDVKLYQAVDDHNLDLAAGRCDAV
;
A
#
# COMPACT_ATOMS: atom_id res chain seq x y z
N GLU A 1 10.91 -2.72 2.99
CA GLU A 1 10.15 -3.97 3.15
C GLU A 1 10.80 -5.13 2.39
N GLY A 2 11.23 -4.89 1.13
CA GLY A 2 11.83 -5.93 0.29
C GLY A 2 10.83 -6.85 -0.41
N ALA A 3 9.55 -6.47 -0.42
CA ALA A 3 8.44 -7.23 -1.02
C ALA A 3 7.42 -6.32 -1.72
N TYR A 4 7.88 -5.22 -2.32
CA TYR A 4 7.01 -4.22 -2.97
C TYR A 4 7.57 -3.78 -4.33
N PRO A 5 7.62 -4.69 -5.34
CA PRO A 5 8.10 -4.35 -6.66
C PRO A 5 7.15 -3.36 -7.38
N PRO A 6 7.66 -2.44 -8.20
CA PRO A 6 9.06 -2.25 -8.61
C PRO A 6 9.84 -1.29 -7.67
N TRP A 7 9.30 -0.96 -6.50
CA TRP A 7 9.86 0.05 -5.59
C TRP A 7 11.02 -0.51 -4.78
N ASN A 8 10.77 -1.61 -4.09
CA ASN A 8 11.78 -2.34 -3.32
C ASN A 8 11.43 -3.83 -3.29
N ASN A 9 12.33 -4.69 -3.67
CA ASN A 9 12.20 -6.14 -3.62
C ASN A 9 13.53 -6.83 -3.47
N LEU A 10 13.50 -8.09 -3.05
CA LEU A 10 14.66 -8.97 -3.08
C LEU A 10 14.71 -9.67 -4.45
N ASN A 11 15.87 -9.63 -5.10
CA ASN A 11 16.13 -10.40 -6.30
C ASN A 11 16.38 -11.88 -5.99
N SER A 12 16.60 -12.69 -7.00
CA SER A 12 16.86 -14.14 -6.83
C SER A 12 18.15 -14.47 -6.06
N ALA A 13 19.07 -13.51 -5.93
CA ALA A 13 20.28 -13.63 -5.13
C ALA A 13 20.09 -13.19 -3.66
N GLY A 14 18.89 -12.70 -3.32
CA GLY A 14 18.60 -12.16 -1.99
C GLY A 14 19.08 -10.73 -1.78
N GLU A 15 19.43 -10.01 -2.85
CA GLU A 15 19.87 -8.62 -2.79
C GLU A 15 18.70 -7.68 -3.01
N LEU A 16 18.69 -6.53 -2.31
CA LEU A 16 17.69 -5.50 -2.48
C LEU A 16 17.88 -4.75 -3.80
N GLU A 17 16.79 -4.61 -4.55
CA GLU A 17 16.72 -3.84 -5.80
C GLU A 17 15.42 -3.04 -5.86
N GLY A 18 15.36 -2.09 -6.80
CA GLY A 18 14.16 -1.30 -7.08
C GLY A 18 14.41 0.20 -7.05
N ALA A 19 13.39 0.96 -7.48
CA ALA A 19 13.51 2.41 -7.64
C ALA A 19 13.87 3.14 -6.34
N GLU A 20 13.38 2.67 -5.20
CA GLU A 20 13.70 3.27 -3.89
C GLU A 20 15.11 2.94 -3.43
N ILE A 21 15.63 1.77 -3.78
CA ILE A 21 17.01 1.39 -3.50
C ILE A 21 17.96 2.29 -4.30
N ASP A 22 17.68 2.49 -5.60
CA ASP A 22 18.47 3.40 -6.45
C ASP A 22 18.42 4.83 -5.94
N PHE A 23 17.22 5.32 -5.59
CA PHE A 23 17.02 6.65 -5.03
C PHE A 23 17.80 6.83 -3.71
N GLY A 24 17.70 5.89 -2.79
CA GLY A 24 18.40 5.94 -1.50
C GLY A 24 19.93 5.89 -1.67
N ASN A 25 20.44 5.05 -2.56
CA ASN A 25 21.87 4.98 -2.87
C ASN A 25 22.39 6.30 -3.44
N GLU A 26 21.64 6.94 -4.34
CA GLU A 26 22.01 8.27 -4.88
C GLU A 26 21.94 9.35 -3.80
N ALA A 27 20.95 9.30 -2.90
CA ALA A 27 20.86 10.24 -1.78
C ALA A 27 22.08 10.09 -0.84
N CYS A 28 22.44 8.87 -0.47
CA CYS A 28 23.63 8.61 0.37
C CYS A 28 24.92 9.09 -0.28
N LYS A 29 25.08 8.84 -1.57
CA LYS A 29 26.22 9.33 -2.35
C LYS A 29 26.32 10.86 -2.31
N ARG A 30 25.21 11.57 -2.46
CA ARG A 30 25.18 13.06 -2.39
C ARG A 30 25.48 13.59 -0.99
N MET A 31 25.07 12.85 0.05
CA MET A 31 25.39 13.18 1.44
C MET A 31 26.85 12.83 1.83
N GLY A 32 27.55 12.08 0.99
CA GLY A 32 28.92 11.60 1.29
C GLY A 32 28.97 10.54 2.38
N VAL A 33 27.90 9.74 2.53
CA VAL A 33 27.80 8.64 3.49
C VAL A 33 27.57 7.31 2.77
N THR A 34 27.84 6.20 3.48
CA THR A 34 27.49 4.85 3.02
C THR A 34 26.17 4.45 3.64
N CYS A 35 25.22 3.96 2.83
CA CYS A 35 23.99 3.38 3.33
C CYS A 35 24.13 1.87 3.53
N GLU A 36 23.63 1.39 4.66
CA GLU A 36 23.38 -0.03 4.91
C GLU A 36 21.87 -0.27 4.82
N TRP A 37 21.47 -1.25 4.02
CA TRP A 37 20.07 -1.57 3.82
C TRP A 37 19.64 -2.70 4.75
N VAL A 38 18.50 -2.49 5.40
CA VAL A 38 17.88 -3.47 6.30
C VAL A 38 16.45 -3.72 5.83
N THR A 39 16.07 -4.98 5.66
CA THR A 39 14.68 -5.38 5.43
C THR A 39 13.95 -5.48 6.76
N GLN A 40 12.71 -5.07 6.78
CA GLN A 40 11.84 -5.12 7.94
C GLN A 40 10.40 -5.34 7.48
N ASP A 41 9.68 -6.25 8.15
CA ASP A 41 8.25 -6.45 7.93
C ASP A 41 7.48 -5.16 8.15
N TRP A 42 6.48 -4.92 7.32
CA TRP A 42 5.74 -3.66 7.30
C TRP A 42 5.17 -3.25 8.66
N ASP A 43 4.53 -4.18 9.37
CA ASP A 43 3.93 -3.92 10.68
C ASP A 43 4.94 -3.46 11.74
N GLY A 44 6.18 -3.90 11.62
CA GLY A 44 7.28 -3.58 12.54
C GLY A 44 8.11 -2.37 12.14
N ILE A 45 7.88 -1.76 10.98
CA ILE A 45 8.82 -0.79 10.38
C ILE A 45 8.94 0.50 11.20
N ILE A 46 7.86 1.11 11.66
CA ILE A 46 7.91 2.30 12.53
C ILE A 46 8.42 1.94 13.94
N PRO A 47 7.90 0.90 14.62
CA PRO A 47 8.47 0.45 15.89
C PRO A 47 9.97 0.21 15.89
N ALA A 48 10.51 -0.38 14.82
CA ALA A 48 11.93 -0.65 14.69
C ALA A 48 12.76 0.63 14.52
N LEU A 49 12.26 1.63 13.76
CA LEU A 49 12.86 2.96 13.69
C LEU A 49 12.92 3.63 15.06
N LEU A 50 11.82 3.60 15.81
CA LEU A 50 11.76 4.20 17.17
C LEU A 50 12.68 3.50 18.17
N GLN A 51 13.02 2.23 17.94
CA GLN A 51 14.01 1.47 18.72
C GLN A 51 15.45 1.72 18.26
N GLY A 52 15.66 2.54 17.21
CA GLY A 52 16.98 2.84 16.67
C GLY A 52 17.66 1.67 15.92
N LYS A 53 16.86 0.75 15.36
CA LYS A 53 17.42 -0.34 14.54
C LYS A 53 17.95 0.16 13.19
N TYR A 54 17.49 1.29 12.73
CA TYR A 54 17.94 2.04 11.56
C TYR A 54 17.54 3.51 11.72
N ASP A 55 18.07 4.39 10.87
CA ASP A 55 17.92 5.83 10.99
C ASP A 55 16.79 6.38 10.12
N ILE A 56 16.46 5.72 9.01
CA ILE A 56 15.51 6.20 7.99
C ILE A 56 14.70 5.02 7.44
N ILE A 57 13.42 5.26 7.15
CA ILE A 57 12.58 4.36 6.37
C ILE A 57 12.44 4.92 4.95
N ILE A 58 12.65 4.06 3.94
CA ILE A 58 12.32 4.31 2.54
C ILE A 58 11.60 3.08 1.98
N ALA A 59 10.27 3.15 1.91
CA ALA A 59 9.42 1.98 1.64
C ALA A 59 8.00 2.38 1.18
N GLY A 60 7.85 3.38 0.30
CA GLY A 60 6.55 3.82 -0.20
C GLY A 60 5.57 4.28 0.89
N MET A 61 6.08 4.70 2.04
CA MET A 61 5.24 5.00 3.19
C MET A 61 4.44 6.29 2.99
N SER A 62 3.12 6.17 2.93
CA SER A 62 2.22 7.32 2.85
C SER A 62 2.34 8.21 4.07
N ILE A 63 2.45 9.52 3.83
CA ILE A 63 2.45 10.54 4.88
C ILE A 63 1.02 10.68 5.40
N THR A 64 0.78 10.30 6.66
CA THR A 64 -0.50 10.46 7.35
C THR A 64 -0.33 11.21 8.65
N GLU A 65 -1.39 11.88 9.15
CA GLU A 65 -1.33 12.60 10.42
C GLU A 65 -1.03 11.64 11.58
N GLU A 66 -1.64 10.46 11.59
CA GLU A 66 -1.38 9.43 12.59
C GLU A 66 0.11 9.02 12.65
N ARG A 67 0.74 8.84 11.49
CA ARG A 67 2.16 8.49 11.42
C ARG A 67 3.06 9.65 11.84
N LYS A 68 2.67 10.90 11.52
CA LYS A 68 3.38 12.12 11.95
C LYS A 68 3.40 12.32 13.47
N GLU A 69 2.45 11.73 14.20
CA GLU A 69 2.48 11.73 15.66
C GLU A 69 3.65 10.91 16.23
N LYS A 70 4.19 9.99 15.46
CA LYS A 70 5.22 9.05 15.89
C LYS A 70 6.59 9.32 15.27
N VAL A 71 6.61 9.75 14.01
CA VAL A 71 7.84 9.94 13.22
C VAL A 71 7.75 11.19 12.35
N ASN A 72 8.90 11.77 12.03
CA ASN A 72 8.98 12.87 11.07
C ASN A 72 9.06 12.34 9.64
N PHE A 73 8.52 13.10 8.70
CA PHE A 73 8.61 12.85 7.28
C PHE A 73 9.39 13.94 6.56
N THR A 74 10.13 13.56 5.55
CA THR A 74 10.66 14.50 4.56
C THR A 74 9.52 15.02 3.66
N THR A 75 9.85 15.87 2.69
CA THR A 75 8.94 16.11 1.56
C THR A 75 8.70 14.81 0.80
N GLY A 76 7.47 14.64 0.27
CA GLY A 76 7.17 13.46 -0.54
C GLY A 76 8.04 13.40 -1.80
N TYR A 77 8.61 12.23 -2.07
CA TYR A 77 9.41 11.99 -3.28
C TYR A 77 8.58 11.38 -4.41
N MET A 78 7.37 10.92 -4.11
CA MET A 78 6.48 10.27 -5.07
C MET A 78 5.01 10.44 -4.66
N THR A 79 4.12 10.38 -5.63
CA THR A 79 2.67 10.27 -5.41
C THR A 79 2.13 9.13 -6.26
N ASP A 80 1.45 8.19 -5.63
CA ASP A 80 0.72 7.12 -6.31
C ASP A 80 -0.71 7.03 -5.80
N GLY A 81 -1.60 6.48 -6.63
CA GLY A 81 -3.01 6.27 -6.30
C GLY A 81 -3.29 4.82 -5.93
N ALA A 82 -4.01 4.60 -4.85
CA ALA A 82 -4.54 3.27 -4.51
C ALA A 82 -5.49 2.75 -5.61
N ARG A 83 -5.46 1.45 -5.85
CA ARG A 83 -6.31 0.74 -6.81
C ARG A 83 -6.75 -0.59 -6.23
N PHE A 84 -7.88 -1.06 -6.69
CA PHE A 84 -8.25 -2.46 -6.53
C PHE A 84 -7.73 -3.25 -7.73
N ALA A 85 -7.03 -4.36 -7.48
CA ALA A 85 -6.69 -5.33 -8.49
C ALA A 85 -7.61 -6.55 -8.35
N VAL A 86 -8.06 -7.06 -9.50
CA VAL A 86 -8.97 -8.21 -9.61
C VAL A 86 -8.50 -9.13 -10.75
N LEU A 87 -8.93 -10.37 -10.75
CA LEU A 87 -8.65 -11.27 -11.88
C LEU A 87 -9.34 -10.75 -13.15
N LYS A 88 -8.67 -10.90 -14.30
CA LYS A 88 -9.18 -10.45 -15.60
C LYS A 88 -10.53 -11.06 -15.99
N ASN A 89 -10.83 -12.26 -15.51
CA ASN A 89 -12.09 -12.98 -15.72
C ASN A 89 -13.11 -12.77 -14.59
N SER A 90 -12.80 -11.91 -13.62
CA SER A 90 -13.73 -11.55 -12.53
C SER A 90 -14.88 -10.70 -13.06
N GLY A 91 -16.06 -10.83 -12.46
CA GLY A 91 -17.18 -9.90 -12.70
C GLY A 91 -16.86 -8.46 -12.35
N LEU A 92 -15.83 -8.20 -11.53
CA LEU A 92 -15.35 -6.87 -11.17
C LEU A 92 -14.36 -6.27 -12.20
N ALA A 93 -13.85 -7.05 -13.14
CA ALA A 93 -12.81 -6.60 -14.08
C ALA A 93 -13.23 -5.42 -14.98
N ASN A 94 -14.53 -5.28 -15.25
CA ASN A 94 -15.08 -4.21 -16.06
C ASN A 94 -15.88 -3.19 -15.23
N LEU A 95 -15.66 -3.15 -13.92
CA LEU A 95 -16.33 -2.21 -13.05
C LEU A 95 -15.96 -0.78 -13.47
N ASN A 96 -16.97 -0.03 -13.89
CA ASN A 96 -16.83 1.38 -14.23
C ASN A 96 -17.64 2.21 -13.24
N ILE A 97 -16.95 2.90 -12.35
CA ILE A 97 -17.59 3.84 -11.43
C ILE A 97 -17.89 5.12 -12.18
N ALA A 98 -19.16 5.38 -12.42
CA ALA A 98 -19.64 6.43 -13.32
C ALA A 98 -19.00 7.80 -13.00
N GLY A 99 -18.31 8.34 -13.99
CA GLY A 99 -17.86 9.73 -14.03
C GLY A 99 -16.58 10.04 -13.27
N MET A 100 -15.88 9.06 -12.67
CA MET A 100 -14.67 9.33 -11.91
C MET A 100 -13.56 8.32 -12.19
N ALA A 101 -12.48 8.77 -12.82
CA ALA A 101 -11.25 7.99 -12.97
C ALA A 101 -10.41 7.96 -11.67
N LYS A 102 -10.59 8.95 -10.78
CA LYS A 102 -9.89 9.08 -9.50
C LYS A 102 -10.80 9.72 -8.46
N VAL A 103 -10.75 9.22 -7.23
CA VAL A 103 -11.43 9.78 -6.06
C VAL A 103 -10.38 10.35 -5.11
N ASN A 104 -10.51 11.64 -4.77
CA ASN A 104 -9.66 12.25 -3.76
C ASN A 104 -10.33 12.14 -2.40
N LEU A 105 -9.86 11.22 -1.57
CA LEU A 105 -10.44 10.95 -0.26
C LEU A 105 -10.16 12.04 0.79
N ASN A 106 -9.16 12.89 0.57
CA ASN A 106 -8.85 13.99 1.49
C ASN A 106 -9.87 15.13 1.40
N ASN A 107 -10.56 15.25 0.26
CA ASN A 107 -11.58 16.26 0.00
C ASN A 107 -12.83 15.63 -0.63
N ALA A 108 -13.31 14.52 -0.06
CA ALA A 108 -14.44 13.78 -0.59
C ALA A 108 -15.73 14.61 -0.52
N GLY A 109 -16.11 15.24 -1.62
CA GLY A 109 -17.38 15.91 -1.83
C GLY A 109 -18.51 14.94 -2.23
N GLY A 110 -19.65 15.47 -2.65
CA GLY A 110 -20.82 14.64 -2.99
C GLY A 110 -20.58 13.66 -4.13
N LYS A 111 -19.73 13.99 -5.11
CA LYS A 111 -19.38 13.09 -6.22
C LYS A 111 -18.49 11.93 -5.78
N GLU A 112 -17.51 12.21 -4.93
CA GLU A 112 -16.63 11.22 -4.33
C GLU A 112 -17.40 10.25 -3.45
N GLN A 113 -18.32 10.77 -2.63
CA GLN A 113 -19.21 9.94 -1.79
C GLN A 113 -20.11 9.03 -2.64
N ALA A 114 -20.67 9.55 -3.74
CA ALA A 114 -21.45 8.75 -4.66
C ALA A 114 -20.62 7.65 -5.34
N ALA A 115 -19.38 7.94 -5.73
CA ALA A 115 -18.45 6.95 -6.30
C ALA A 115 -18.08 5.86 -5.29
N ILE A 116 -17.83 6.22 -4.04
CA ILE A 116 -17.58 5.26 -2.94
C ILE A 116 -18.82 4.38 -2.75
N GLY A 117 -20.03 4.95 -2.74
CA GLY A 117 -21.28 4.20 -2.63
C GLY A 117 -21.48 3.19 -3.77
N GLN A 118 -21.14 3.56 -5.01
CA GLN A 118 -21.18 2.63 -6.16
C GLN A 118 -20.14 1.50 -6.02
N LEU A 119 -18.94 1.83 -5.54
CA LEU A 119 -17.89 0.83 -5.28
C LEU A 119 -18.35 -0.16 -4.21
N ILE A 120 -18.89 0.33 -3.11
CA ILE A 120 -19.43 -0.50 -2.02
C ILE A 120 -20.50 -1.46 -2.57
N ALA A 121 -21.47 -0.93 -3.31
CA ALA A 121 -22.56 -1.74 -3.87
C ALA A 121 -22.06 -2.81 -4.85
N ALA A 122 -21.00 -2.52 -5.62
CA ALA A 122 -20.42 -3.47 -6.57
C ALA A 122 -19.59 -4.58 -5.87
N MET A 123 -19.08 -4.30 -4.68
CA MET A 123 -18.21 -5.21 -3.92
C MET A 123 -18.93 -5.86 -2.74
N ASP A 124 -20.23 -5.63 -2.57
CA ASP A 124 -20.99 -6.20 -1.47
C ASP A 124 -20.91 -7.73 -1.43
N GLY A 125 -20.63 -8.28 -0.25
CA GLY A 125 -20.42 -9.70 -0.02
C GLY A 125 -19.13 -10.28 -0.62
N LYS A 126 -18.21 -9.45 -1.13
CA LYS A 126 -16.91 -9.88 -1.68
C LYS A 126 -15.85 -10.00 -0.61
N THR A 127 -14.89 -10.88 -0.85
CA THR A 127 -13.67 -10.99 -0.03
C THR A 127 -12.60 -10.08 -0.61
N VAL A 128 -12.16 -9.09 0.19
CA VAL A 128 -11.09 -8.16 -0.16
C VAL A 128 -9.88 -8.43 0.72
N CYS A 129 -8.76 -8.75 0.08
CA CYS A 129 -7.51 -9.02 0.77
C CYS A 129 -6.61 -7.78 0.73
N VAL A 130 -5.94 -7.49 1.83
CA VAL A 130 -5.14 -6.26 1.97
C VAL A 130 -3.99 -6.47 2.94
N GLN A 131 -2.90 -5.76 2.72
CA GLN A 131 -1.80 -5.76 3.68
C GLN A 131 -2.21 -4.98 4.93
N SER A 132 -1.91 -5.54 6.10
CA SER A 132 -2.17 -4.93 7.42
C SER A 132 -1.37 -3.62 7.61
N SER A 133 -1.84 -2.76 8.51
CA SER A 133 -1.21 -1.50 8.89
C SER A 133 -0.98 -0.52 7.72
N THR A 134 -1.77 -0.65 6.65
CA THR A 134 -1.70 0.23 5.47
C THR A 134 -2.87 1.21 5.42
N ILE A 135 -2.70 2.28 4.65
CA ILE A 135 -3.81 3.20 4.31
C ILE A 135 -4.94 2.49 3.56
N HIS A 136 -4.64 1.38 2.90
CA HIS A 136 -5.63 0.57 2.18
C HIS A 136 -6.54 -0.19 3.15
N GLN A 137 -5.97 -0.78 4.21
CA GLN A 137 -6.76 -1.36 5.30
C GLN A 137 -7.67 -0.29 5.92
N ASN A 138 -7.12 0.87 6.28
CA ASN A 138 -7.90 1.98 6.87
C ASN A 138 -9.05 2.41 5.96
N PHE A 139 -8.85 2.41 4.64
CA PHE A 139 -9.91 2.71 3.68
C PHE A 139 -11.03 1.68 3.74
N LEU A 140 -10.70 0.38 3.73
CA LEU A 140 -11.70 -0.69 3.79
C LEU A 140 -12.49 -0.63 5.09
N GLU A 141 -11.82 -0.48 6.22
CA GLU A 141 -12.47 -0.38 7.54
C GLU A 141 -13.38 0.84 7.66
N LYS A 142 -12.93 1.99 7.15
CA LYS A 142 -13.67 3.24 7.26
C LYS A 142 -14.88 3.31 6.32
N HIS A 143 -14.75 2.80 5.11
CA HIS A 143 -15.73 3.03 4.05
C HIS A 143 -16.48 1.78 3.61
N MET A 144 -15.93 0.57 3.80
CA MET A 144 -16.48 -0.66 3.28
C MET A 144 -16.81 -1.70 4.38
N SER A 145 -16.67 -1.32 5.67
CA SER A 145 -17.00 -2.18 6.80
C SER A 145 -18.46 -2.64 6.72
N GLY A 146 -18.67 -3.94 6.87
CA GLY A 146 -20.00 -4.56 6.78
C GLY A 146 -20.49 -4.85 5.36
N ALA A 147 -19.83 -4.33 4.31
CA ALA A 147 -20.13 -4.66 2.93
C ALA A 147 -19.20 -5.73 2.35
N VAL A 148 -17.94 -5.73 2.77
CA VAL A 148 -16.94 -6.69 2.31
C VAL A 148 -16.37 -7.52 3.47
N ASP A 149 -15.94 -8.75 3.17
CA ASP A 149 -15.13 -9.56 4.06
C ASP A 149 -13.66 -9.21 3.89
N VAL A 150 -13.05 -8.56 4.89
CA VAL A 150 -11.65 -8.10 4.82
C VAL A 150 -10.73 -9.16 5.38
N LYS A 151 -9.78 -9.63 4.57
CA LYS A 151 -8.68 -10.50 5.00
C LYS A 151 -7.37 -9.75 5.05
N LEU A 152 -6.70 -9.78 6.20
CA LEU A 152 -5.42 -9.12 6.43
C LEU A 152 -4.25 -10.07 6.17
N TYR A 153 -3.22 -9.54 5.53
CA TYR A 153 -1.97 -10.23 5.21
C TYR A 153 -0.78 -9.40 5.68
N GLN A 154 0.32 -10.04 6.02
CA GLN A 154 1.53 -9.33 6.41
C GLN A 154 2.31 -8.81 5.19
N ALA A 155 2.34 -9.58 4.10
CA ALA A 155 3.05 -9.23 2.87
C ALA A 155 2.12 -9.10 1.66
N VAL A 156 2.50 -8.24 0.71
CA VAL A 156 1.78 -8.02 -0.55
C VAL A 156 1.73 -9.31 -1.39
N ASP A 157 2.81 -10.07 -1.44
CA ASP A 157 2.90 -11.30 -2.21
C ASP A 157 1.89 -12.34 -1.75
N ASP A 158 1.64 -12.46 -0.45
CA ASP A 158 0.70 -13.44 0.10
C ASP A 158 -0.73 -13.19 -0.38
N HIS A 159 -1.21 -11.94 -0.32
CA HIS A 159 -2.57 -11.65 -0.81
C HIS A 159 -2.65 -11.70 -2.34
N ASN A 160 -1.57 -11.45 -3.07
CA ASN A 160 -1.52 -11.62 -4.52
C ASN A 160 -1.62 -13.09 -4.92
N LEU A 161 -0.97 -14.00 -4.17
CA LEU A 161 -1.11 -15.45 -4.36
C LEU A 161 -2.55 -15.91 -4.07
N ASP A 162 -3.18 -15.35 -3.04
CA ASP A 162 -4.57 -15.67 -2.70
C ASP A 162 -5.56 -15.12 -3.73
N LEU A 163 -5.31 -13.95 -4.30
CA LEU A 163 -6.08 -13.45 -5.44
C LEU A 163 -5.94 -14.39 -6.64
N ALA A 164 -4.71 -14.79 -7.00
CA ALA A 164 -4.46 -15.69 -8.13
C ALA A 164 -5.13 -17.06 -7.95
N ALA A 165 -5.23 -17.52 -6.70
CA ALA A 165 -5.89 -18.79 -6.32
C ALA A 165 -7.42 -18.66 -6.17
N GLY A 166 -8.01 -17.48 -6.36
CA GLY A 166 -9.44 -17.23 -6.22
C GLY A 166 -9.95 -17.24 -4.78
N ARG A 167 -9.06 -17.06 -3.79
CA ARG A 167 -9.43 -16.96 -2.36
C ARG A 167 -9.74 -15.53 -1.94
N CYS A 168 -9.42 -14.56 -2.79
CA CYS A 168 -9.83 -13.16 -2.72
C CYS A 168 -10.57 -12.79 -4.02
N ASP A 169 -11.61 -11.98 -3.93
CA ASP A 169 -12.26 -11.39 -5.10
C ASP A 169 -11.49 -10.16 -5.62
N ALA A 170 -10.84 -9.44 -4.70
CA ALA A 170 -10.01 -8.27 -4.98
C ALA A 170 -8.87 -8.14 -3.95
N VAL A 171 -7.81 -7.41 -4.34
CA VAL A 171 -6.77 -6.92 -3.44
C VAL A 171 -6.62 -5.42 -3.58
#